data_c596edf9c7817c46bd1246e9f574df3a
#
_entry.id   c596edf9c7817c46bd1246e9f574df3a
#
_cell.length_a   1.000
_cell.length_b   1.000
_cell.length_c   1.000
_cell.angle_alpha   90.00
_cell.angle_beta   90.00
_cell.angle_gamma   90.00
#
_symmetry.space_group_name_H-M   'P 1'
#
loop_
_entity.id
_entity.type
_entity.pdbx_description
1 polymer ?
#
loop_
_entity_poly.entity_id
_entity_poly.type
_entity_poly.pdbx_seq_one_letter_code
_entity_poly.pdbx_strand_id
1 'polypeptide(L)'
;KAQGYLDTPISRQKAMKAFVLYRVNQLTVSRAASAGNSAGPAGSGAKLRSVLAFKFRAYLSKELFGAEGMLINDHEHIEFLTGPSMSIRGGTDEVQRNILGERVLGLPTEHRVDKEGSYRDLLKVK
;
A
#
# COMPACT_ATOMS: atom_id res chain seq x y z
N LYS A 1 11.74 28.81 2.02
CA LYS A 1 11.69 29.36 0.64
C LYS A 1 11.04 28.32 -0.23
N ALA A 2 9.99 28.70 -0.99
CA ALA A 2 9.42 27.84 -2.01
C ALA A 2 10.52 27.58 -3.06
N GLN A 3 10.96 26.32 -3.16
CA GLN A 3 12.07 25.93 -4.04
C GLN A 3 11.62 25.65 -5.48
N GLY A 4 10.47 26.18 -5.93
CA GLY A 4 10.00 26.03 -7.30
C GLY A 4 9.46 24.66 -7.68
N TYR A 5 9.37 23.70 -6.74
CA TYR A 5 8.93 22.33 -7.03
C TYR A 5 7.52 22.20 -7.61
N LEU A 6 6.68 23.21 -7.43
CA LEU A 6 5.30 23.24 -7.91
C LEU A 6 5.07 24.27 -9.03
N ASP A 7 6.10 24.68 -9.73
CA ASP A 7 6.00 25.73 -10.75
C ASP A 7 5.27 25.26 -12.01
N THR A 8 5.33 23.96 -12.33
CA THR A 8 4.63 23.43 -13.50
C THR A 8 3.20 22.97 -13.18
N PRO A 9 2.26 23.05 -14.13
CA PRO A 9 0.93 22.48 -13.96
C PRO A 9 0.97 20.97 -13.62
N ILE A 10 1.90 20.23 -14.21
CA ILE A 10 2.06 18.78 -13.99
C ILE A 10 2.46 18.49 -12.54
N SER A 11 3.46 19.20 -12.01
CA SER A 11 3.90 19.02 -10.62
C SER A 11 2.79 19.37 -9.63
N ARG A 12 2.00 20.42 -9.89
CA ARG A 12 0.82 20.76 -9.08
C ARG A 12 -0.25 19.67 -9.11
N GLN A 13 -0.54 19.09 -10.28
CA GLN A 13 -1.50 17.98 -10.39
C GLN A 13 -1.02 16.73 -9.63
N LYS A 14 0.25 16.39 -9.73
CA LYS A 14 0.82 15.27 -8.98
C LYS A 14 0.80 15.51 -7.47
N ALA A 15 1.12 16.69 -7.01
CA ALA A 15 1.03 17.08 -5.60
C ALA A 15 -0.43 17.01 -5.10
N MET A 16 -1.39 17.49 -5.89
CA MET A 16 -2.81 17.35 -5.55
C MET A 16 -3.25 15.90 -5.49
N LYS A 17 -2.80 15.05 -6.41
CA LYS A 17 -3.07 13.60 -6.36
C LYS A 17 -2.51 12.97 -5.08
N ALA A 18 -1.29 13.34 -4.67
CA ALA A 18 -0.70 12.88 -3.40
C ALA A 18 -1.56 13.30 -2.21
N PHE A 19 -2.02 14.55 -2.18
CA PHE A 19 -2.91 15.07 -1.15
C PHE A 19 -4.23 14.30 -1.09
N VAL A 20 -4.87 14.06 -2.24
CA VAL A 20 -6.12 13.28 -2.32
C VAL A 20 -5.92 11.87 -1.80
N LEU A 21 -4.86 11.17 -2.24
CA LEU A 21 -4.54 9.82 -1.76
C LEU A 21 -4.34 9.80 -0.23
N TYR A 22 -3.63 10.78 0.31
CA TYR A 22 -3.42 10.93 1.75
C TYR A 22 -4.74 11.15 2.50
N ARG A 23 -5.59 12.07 2.03
CA ARG A 23 -6.89 12.35 2.66
C ARG A 23 -7.83 11.16 2.60
N VAL A 24 -7.93 10.50 1.46
CA VAL A 24 -8.74 9.27 1.32
C VAL A 24 -8.23 8.18 2.26
N ASN A 25 -6.91 8.03 2.39
CA ASN A 25 -6.33 7.08 3.33
C ASN A 25 -6.71 7.42 4.79
N GLN A 26 -6.55 8.67 5.21
CA GLN A 26 -6.96 9.10 6.57
C GLN A 26 -8.43 8.78 6.86
N LEU A 27 -9.33 9.11 5.93
CA LEU A 27 -10.76 8.86 6.09
C LEU A 27 -11.06 7.34 6.14
N THR A 28 -10.36 6.55 5.32
CA THR A 28 -10.51 5.08 5.32
C THR A 28 -10.07 4.48 6.65
N VAL A 29 -8.92 4.90 7.17
CA VAL A 29 -8.40 4.44 8.47
C VAL A 29 -9.34 4.86 9.61
N SER A 30 -9.79 6.12 9.64
CA SER A 30 -10.72 6.61 10.63
C SER A 30 -12.04 5.82 10.61
N ARG A 31 -12.59 5.53 9.44
CA ARG A 31 -13.81 4.73 9.30
C ARG A 31 -13.62 3.30 9.82
N ALA A 32 -12.49 2.67 9.48
CA ALA A 32 -12.17 1.32 9.97
C ALA A 32 -12.05 1.30 11.51
N ALA A 33 -11.41 2.31 12.10
CA ALA A 33 -11.26 2.45 13.54
C ALA A 33 -12.62 2.67 14.23
N SER A 34 -13.47 3.56 13.69
CA SER A 34 -14.80 3.85 14.24
C SER A 34 -15.74 2.63 14.20
N ALA A 35 -15.56 1.73 13.23
CA ALA A 35 -16.34 0.50 13.13
C ALA A 35 -15.87 -0.60 14.09
N GLY A 36 -14.88 -0.36 14.95
CA GLY A 36 -14.32 -1.36 15.87
C GLY A 36 -13.55 -2.49 15.19
N ASN A 37 -13.33 -2.40 13.89
CA ASN A 37 -12.81 -3.47 13.03
C ASN A 37 -11.42 -3.16 12.45
N SER A 38 -10.58 -2.46 13.19
CA SER A 38 -9.22 -2.13 12.72
C SER A 38 -8.37 -3.38 12.36
N ALA A 39 -8.66 -4.52 12.98
CA ALA A 39 -8.00 -5.80 12.73
C ALA A 39 -8.77 -6.72 11.77
N GLY A 40 -9.95 -6.31 11.30
CA GLY A 40 -10.80 -7.11 10.40
C GLY A 40 -10.57 -6.82 8.91
N PRO A 41 -11.46 -7.29 8.03
CA PRO A 41 -11.38 -7.06 6.59
C PRO A 41 -11.32 -5.57 6.20
N ALA A 42 -11.92 -4.68 6.99
CA ALA A 42 -11.80 -3.23 6.80
C ALA A 42 -10.33 -2.74 6.96
N GLY A 43 -9.55 -3.38 7.83
CA GLY A 43 -8.12 -3.12 7.99
C GLY A 43 -7.32 -3.44 6.72
N SER A 44 -7.71 -4.50 6.00
CA SER A 44 -7.08 -4.86 4.71
C SER A 44 -7.22 -3.76 3.67
N GLY A 45 -8.41 -3.15 3.57
CA GLY A 45 -8.64 -2.00 2.69
C GLY A 45 -7.83 -0.77 3.08
N ALA A 46 -7.76 -0.48 4.38
CA ALA A 46 -6.95 0.62 4.90
C ALA A 46 -5.46 0.39 4.63
N LYS A 47 -4.95 -0.84 4.82
CA LYS A 47 -3.56 -1.20 4.51
C LYS A 47 -3.23 -0.97 3.04
N LEU A 48 -4.04 -1.47 2.11
CA LEU A 48 -3.81 -1.29 0.67
C LEU A 48 -3.79 0.20 0.27
N ARG A 49 -4.69 1.01 0.84
CA ARG A 49 -4.71 2.46 0.63
C ARG A 49 -3.47 3.14 1.20
N SER A 50 -3.03 2.74 2.39
CA SER A 50 -1.82 3.28 3.01
C SER A 50 -0.57 3.00 2.17
N VAL A 51 -0.44 1.77 1.65
CA VAL A 51 0.68 1.40 0.76
C VAL A 51 0.67 2.23 -0.52
N LEU A 52 -0.50 2.39 -1.15
CA LEU A 52 -0.64 3.18 -2.36
C LEU A 52 -0.24 4.65 -2.13
N ALA A 53 -0.76 5.26 -1.07
CA ALA A 53 -0.47 6.64 -0.72
C ALA A 53 1.02 6.85 -0.39
N PHE A 54 1.59 5.93 0.38
CA PHE A 54 3.00 5.96 0.77
C PHE A 54 3.92 5.87 -0.46
N LYS A 55 3.73 4.85 -1.31
CA LYS A 55 4.55 4.67 -2.51
C LYS A 55 4.44 5.87 -3.44
N PHE A 56 3.21 6.35 -3.68
CA PHE A 56 3.02 7.50 -4.56
C PHE A 56 3.76 8.74 -4.04
N ARG A 57 3.70 9.01 -2.73
CA ARG A 57 4.42 10.13 -2.11
C ARG A 57 5.93 9.95 -2.23
N ALA A 58 6.45 8.77 -1.93
CA ALA A 58 7.87 8.46 -1.99
C ALA A 58 8.45 8.64 -3.40
N TYR A 59 7.73 8.21 -4.43
CA TYR A 59 8.14 8.44 -5.82
C TYR A 59 8.03 9.91 -6.22
N LEU A 60 6.95 10.57 -5.82
CA LEU A 60 6.76 11.99 -6.14
C LEU A 60 7.83 12.87 -5.51
N SER A 61 8.25 12.61 -4.27
CA SER A 61 9.31 13.38 -3.64
C SER A 61 10.63 13.26 -4.42
N LYS A 62 11.00 12.07 -4.88
CA LYS A 62 12.18 11.89 -5.73
C LYS A 62 12.09 12.65 -7.07
N GLU A 63 10.94 12.62 -7.70
CA GLU A 63 10.71 13.36 -8.94
C GLU A 63 10.82 14.88 -8.74
N LEU A 64 10.26 15.39 -7.64
CA LEU A 64 10.28 16.82 -7.34
C LEU A 64 11.68 17.32 -6.96
N PHE A 65 12.45 16.53 -6.21
CA PHE A 65 13.82 16.88 -5.83
C PHE A 65 14.82 16.73 -6.98
N GLY A 66 14.47 16.01 -8.05
CA GLY A 66 15.36 15.84 -9.20
C GLY A 66 16.71 15.25 -8.81
N ALA A 67 17.81 15.90 -9.19
CA ALA A 67 19.18 15.44 -8.87
C ALA A 67 19.46 15.34 -7.37
N GLU A 68 18.95 16.27 -6.56
CA GLU A 68 19.07 16.22 -5.10
C GLU A 68 18.40 14.97 -4.52
N GLY A 69 17.31 14.52 -5.14
CA GLY A 69 16.63 13.29 -4.74
C GLY A 69 17.46 12.02 -4.90
N MET A 70 18.59 12.06 -5.58
CA MET A 70 19.54 10.93 -5.68
C MET A 70 20.55 10.88 -4.54
N LEU A 71 20.67 11.93 -3.75
CA LEU A 71 21.60 11.99 -2.63
C LEU A 71 21.02 11.26 -1.40
N ILE A 72 21.88 10.55 -0.66
CA ILE A 72 21.50 9.82 0.55
C ILE A 72 21.61 10.78 1.75
N ASN A 73 20.73 11.72 1.89
CA ASN A 73 20.84 12.72 2.93
C ASN A 73 19.65 12.82 3.87
N ASP A 74 18.44 12.36 3.44
CA ASP A 74 17.21 12.71 4.13
C ASP A 74 16.25 11.54 4.32
N HIS A 75 15.23 11.78 5.14
CA HIS A 75 14.16 10.86 5.45
C HIS A 75 13.40 10.38 4.18
N GLU A 76 13.22 11.26 3.20
CA GLU A 76 12.57 10.95 1.93
C GLU A 76 13.30 9.87 1.13
N HIS A 77 14.63 9.82 1.27
CA HIS A 77 15.44 8.78 0.62
C HIS A 77 15.15 7.40 1.22
N ILE A 78 15.08 7.33 2.55
CA ILE A 78 14.73 6.10 3.27
C ILE A 78 13.30 5.67 2.92
N GLU A 79 12.35 6.60 2.84
CA GLU A 79 10.97 6.31 2.41
C GLU A 79 10.91 5.71 1.01
N PHE A 80 11.69 6.25 0.07
CA PHE A 80 11.76 5.72 -1.29
C PHE A 80 12.31 4.28 -1.32
N LEU A 81 13.42 4.02 -0.65
CA LEU A 81 14.05 2.70 -0.61
C LEU A 81 13.20 1.67 0.14
N THR A 82 12.48 2.09 1.18
CA THR A 82 11.60 1.21 1.95
C THR A 82 10.21 1.05 1.34
N GLY A 83 9.84 1.88 0.37
CA GLY A 83 8.54 1.86 -0.28
C GLY A 83 8.07 0.49 -0.76
N PRO A 84 8.89 -0.28 -1.49
CA PRO A 84 8.51 -1.62 -1.93
C PRO A 84 8.22 -2.58 -0.77
N SER A 85 8.91 -2.47 0.36
CA SER A 85 8.71 -3.32 1.53
C SER A 85 7.33 -3.13 2.16
N MET A 86 6.69 -1.99 1.96
CA MET A 86 5.34 -1.72 2.46
C MET A 86 4.29 -2.65 1.82
N SER A 87 4.53 -3.16 0.61
CA SER A 87 3.67 -4.14 -0.03
C SER A 87 3.76 -5.54 0.57
N ILE A 88 4.80 -5.80 1.37
CA ILE A 88 5.06 -7.12 1.97
C ILE A 88 4.72 -7.10 3.46
N ARG A 89 4.97 -6.00 4.15
CA ARG A 89 4.73 -5.86 5.60
C ARG A 89 3.24 -5.98 5.93
N GLY A 90 2.93 -6.70 7.02
CA GLY A 90 1.56 -6.89 7.49
C GLY A 90 0.67 -7.69 6.53
N GLY A 91 1.27 -8.63 5.81
CA GLY A 91 0.65 -9.38 4.72
C GLY A 91 0.83 -8.70 3.37
N THR A 92 1.09 -9.50 2.33
CA THR A 92 1.29 -8.95 0.99
C THR A 92 0.04 -8.26 0.45
N ASP A 93 0.21 -7.39 -0.55
CA ASP A 93 -0.93 -6.72 -1.18
C ASP A 93 -1.91 -7.72 -1.79
N GLU A 94 -1.41 -8.86 -2.29
CA GLU A 94 -2.20 -9.96 -2.84
C GLU A 94 -3.05 -10.63 -1.74
N VAL A 95 -2.44 -10.99 -0.62
CA VAL A 95 -3.13 -11.56 0.53
C VAL A 95 -4.21 -10.61 1.04
N GLN A 96 -3.92 -9.31 1.10
CA GLN A 96 -4.91 -8.33 1.53
C GLN A 96 -6.09 -8.21 0.54
N ARG A 97 -5.83 -8.33 -0.77
CA ARG A 97 -6.90 -8.38 -1.79
C ARG A 97 -7.74 -9.64 -1.66
N ASN A 98 -7.12 -10.79 -1.43
CA ASN A 98 -7.85 -12.04 -1.20
C ASN A 98 -8.76 -11.92 0.03
N ILE A 99 -8.26 -11.38 1.14
CA ILE A 99 -9.08 -11.13 2.33
C ILE A 99 -10.29 -10.25 2.01
N LEU A 100 -10.11 -9.19 1.24
CA LEU A 100 -11.22 -8.33 0.80
C LEU A 100 -12.20 -9.08 -0.11
N GLY A 101 -11.68 -9.82 -1.09
CA GLY A 101 -12.50 -10.61 -2.01
C GLY A 101 -13.35 -11.62 -1.26
N GLU A 102 -12.73 -12.44 -0.42
CA GLU A 102 -13.39 -13.53 0.28
C GLU A 102 -14.32 -13.02 1.40
N ARG A 103 -13.85 -12.11 2.25
CA ARG A 103 -14.57 -11.74 3.49
C ARG A 103 -15.45 -10.51 3.38
N VAL A 104 -15.24 -9.66 2.38
CA VAL A 104 -16.05 -8.44 2.18
C VAL A 104 -16.99 -8.61 1.00
N LEU A 105 -16.48 -9.14 -0.12
CA LEU A 105 -17.25 -9.30 -1.35
C LEU A 105 -17.94 -10.68 -1.45
N GLY A 106 -17.62 -11.63 -0.56
CA GLY A 106 -18.19 -12.97 -0.56
C GLY A 106 -17.77 -13.83 -1.77
N LEU A 107 -16.62 -13.50 -2.38
CA LEU A 107 -16.12 -14.30 -3.50
C LEU A 107 -15.68 -15.69 -3.02
N PRO A 108 -15.75 -16.73 -3.87
CA PRO A 108 -15.26 -18.05 -3.54
C PRO A 108 -13.78 -18.00 -3.13
N THR A 109 -13.42 -18.79 -2.12
CA THR A 109 -12.01 -18.97 -1.75
C THR A 109 -11.30 -19.75 -2.84
N GLU A 110 -10.02 -19.44 -3.05
CA GLU A 110 -9.18 -20.22 -3.94
C GLU A 110 -9.10 -21.69 -3.47
N HIS A 111 -9.15 -22.62 -4.43
CA HIS A 111 -9.04 -24.05 -4.14
C HIS A 111 -7.65 -24.33 -3.53
N ARG A 112 -7.66 -24.84 -2.31
CA ARG A 112 -6.45 -25.15 -1.56
C ARG A 112 -6.28 -26.66 -1.44
N VAL A 113 -5.39 -27.22 -2.24
CA VAL A 113 -5.02 -28.64 -2.19
C VAL A 113 -4.31 -29.04 -0.88
N ASP A 114 -3.77 -28.06 -0.15
CA ASP A 114 -3.02 -28.25 1.08
C ASP A 114 -3.89 -28.37 2.34
N LYS A 115 -5.22 -28.16 2.24
CA LYS A 115 -6.13 -28.26 3.39
C LYS A 115 -6.53 -29.69 3.75
N GLU A 116 -6.47 -30.61 2.82
CA GLU A 116 -7.03 -31.97 2.96
C GLU A 116 -5.99 -33.06 3.14
N GLY A 117 -4.70 -32.74 3.15
CA GLY A 117 -3.62 -33.71 3.27
C GLY A 117 -2.40 -33.21 4.04
N SER A 118 -1.61 -34.13 4.55
CA SER A 118 -0.31 -33.77 5.11
C SER A 118 0.66 -33.33 4.00
N TYR A 119 1.60 -32.45 4.33
CA TYR A 119 2.64 -32.03 3.37
C TYR A 119 3.36 -33.21 2.72
N ARG A 120 3.56 -34.30 3.48
CA ARG A 120 4.17 -35.53 2.99
C ARG A 120 3.34 -36.22 1.90
N ASP A 121 2.02 -36.13 1.99
CA ASP A 121 1.11 -36.73 1.01
C ASP A 121 1.02 -35.90 -0.27
N LEU A 122 1.10 -34.60 -0.16
CA LEU A 122 1.16 -33.69 -1.30
C LEU A 122 2.40 -33.92 -2.18
N LEU A 123 3.54 -34.33 -1.58
CA LEU A 123 4.75 -34.63 -2.33
C LEU A 123 4.68 -35.95 -3.12
N LYS A 124 3.69 -36.81 -2.87
CA LYS A 124 3.52 -38.10 -3.54
C LYS A 124 2.63 -38.02 -4.79
N VAL A 125 1.95 -36.88 -4.98
CA VAL A 125 1.15 -36.65 -6.17
C VAL A 125 2.10 -36.24 -7.31
N LYS A 126 2.43 -37.20 -8.16
CA LYS A 126 3.14 -36.98 -9.45
C LYS A 126 2.14 -36.79 -10.55
#